data_2b8e6618cc4d12e815694e0ba14e2917
#
_entry.id   2b8e6618cc4d12e815694e0ba14e2917
#
_cell.length_a   1.000
_cell.length_b   1.000
_cell.length_c   1.000
_cell.angle_alpha   90.00
_cell.angle_beta   90.00
_cell.angle_gamma   90.00
#
_symmetry.space_group_name_H-M   'P 1'
#
loop_
_entity.id
_entity.type
_entity.pdbx_description
1 polymer ?
#
loop_
_entity_poly.entity_id
_entity_poly.type
_entity_poly.pdbx_seq_one_letter_code
_entity_poly.pdbx_strand_id
1 'polypeptide(L)'
;MSVKYKNIALVCVMAAVIFGFSVWCILKPQDEFSDSERRALAAFPELSLESVLREDTEESFMRLFEEYSLDQFPLRDTFRRLKSVAAYYVFGRMDNNGIYLEDGYAAKLEYPLNEDSLDFAAKKFRTIHERFLKGTDAKVYTCVIPDKGYFLAEENGYLSMDYEQFFTLFREKTGFAEAIDIADTLEISDYYRTDTHWRQEKLAETAKTLASGMGTALDFACEERVLDHPFYGVYYGQSALPLEAEEIRYLVGDFMADCTVYDHQNGKEIGFYDMEKAVGKDPYEMFLSGNLSVVTIENPNATAEKELIVFRDSFGSSLVPLLAEGYRKITVVDIRYIQSANLQVLRDQRTGKPLVDFANADDVLFLYSTLVLNNSGTLR
;
A
#
# COMPACT_ATOMS: atom_id res chain seq x y z
N MET A 1 51.20 19.06 21.71
CA MET A 1 51.04 19.34 20.27
C MET A 1 50.70 20.82 20.12
N SER A 2 51.46 21.60 19.32
CA SER A 2 51.21 23.04 19.15
C SER A 2 49.83 23.28 18.54
N VAL A 3 49.12 24.33 18.94
CA VAL A 3 47.79 24.73 18.41
C VAL A 3 47.80 24.78 16.88
N LYS A 4 48.92 25.23 16.30
CA LYS A 4 49.10 25.26 14.83
C LYS A 4 48.98 23.88 14.19
N TYR A 5 49.58 22.83 14.76
CA TYR A 5 49.48 21.47 14.20
C TYR A 5 48.10 20.87 14.39
N LYS A 6 47.38 21.17 15.47
CA LYS A 6 46.00 20.77 15.66
C LYS A 6 45.10 21.39 14.58
N ASN A 7 45.26 22.68 14.32
CA ASN A 7 44.46 23.39 13.30
C ASN A 7 44.75 22.87 11.88
N ILE A 8 46.03 22.61 11.55
CA ILE A 8 46.39 22.01 10.27
C ILE A 8 45.78 20.61 10.13
N ALA A 9 45.91 19.77 11.15
CA ALA A 9 45.33 18.45 11.15
C ALA A 9 43.79 18.49 10.94
N LEU A 10 43.11 19.42 11.65
CA LEU A 10 41.66 19.60 11.51
C LEU A 10 41.27 20.01 10.06
N VAL A 11 41.99 20.97 9.47
CA VAL A 11 41.76 21.42 8.10
C VAL A 11 42.01 20.26 7.11
N CYS A 12 43.09 19.51 7.29
CA CYS A 12 43.39 18.35 6.43
C CYS A 12 42.30 17.26 6.53
N VAL A 13 41.82 16.97 7.75
CA VAL A 13 40.74 15.97 7.94
C VAL A 13 39.44 16.46 7.29
N MET A 14 39.08 17.73 7.52
CA MET A 14 37.87 18.33 6.89
C MET A 14 37.97 18.31 5.35
N ALA A 15 39.13 18.69 4.80
CA ALA A 15 39.36 18.65 3.37
C ALA A 15 39.27 17.22 2.83
N ALA A 16 39.88 16.25 3.50
CA ALA A 16 39.84 14.85 3.12
C ALA A 16 38.38 14.29 3.14
N VAL A 17 37.58 14.67 4.12
CA VAL A 17 36.17 14.28 4.18
C VAL A 17 35.40 14.90 3.03
N ILE A 18 35.46 16.23 2.85
CA ILE A 18 34.68 16.94 1.81
C ILE A 18 35.07 16.46 0.41
N PHE A 19 36.37 16.50 0.07
CA PHE A 19 36.82 16.11 -1.27
C PHE A 19 36.76 14.59 -1.46
N GLY A 20 36.99 13.78 -0.42
CA GLY A 20 36.85 12.35 -0.48
C GLY A 20 35.43 11.91 -0.81
N PHE A 21 34.44 12.46 -0.14
CA PHE A 21 33.03 12.19 -0.47
C PHE A 21 32.65 12.73 -1.85
N SER A 22 33.12 13.92 -2.24
CA SER A 22 32.84 14.48 -3.57
C SER A 22 33.38 13.56 -4.69
N VAL A 23 34.63 13.07 -4.55
CA VAL A 23 35.21 12.12 -5.49
C VAL A 23 34.43 10.80 -5.50
N TRP A 24 34.05 10.31 -4.33
CA TRP A 24 33.24 9.08 -4.22
C TRP A 24 31.87 9.22 -4.89
N CYS A 25 31.15 10.36 -4.71
CA CYS A 25 29.91 10.65 -5.44
C CYS A 25 30.07 10.58 -6.95
N ILE A 26 31.21 11.09 -7.48
CA ILE A 26 31.48 11.07 -8.93
C ILE A 26 31.80 9.67 -9.45
N LEU A 27 32.54 8.87 -8.66
CA LEU A 27 33.05 7.55 -9.08
C LEU A 27 32.06 6.40 -8.80
N LYS A 28 31.12 6.59 -7.87
CA LYS A 28 30.12 5.58 -7.55
C LYS A 28 29.18 5.35 -8.72
N PRO A 29 28.91 4.09 -9.12
CA PRO A 29 27.81 3.78 -10.04
C PRO A 29 26.47 4.30 -9.49
N GLN A 30 25.57 4.70 -10.38
CA GLN A 30 24.24 5.13 -10.00
C GLN A 30 23.40 3.92 -9.56
N ASP A 31 22.68 4.08 -8.45
CA ASP A 31 21.66 3.13 -8.03
C ASP A 31 20.32 3.55 -8.65
N GLU A 32 19.64 2.63 -9.31
CA GLU A 32 18.34 2.91 -9.94
C GLU A 32 17.19 2.83 -8.94
N PHE A 33 17.36 2.09 -7.85
CA PHE A 33 16.29 1.80 -6.90
C PHE A 33 16.81 1.75 -5.45
N SER A 34 16.00 2.23 -4.52
CA SER A 34 16.23 2.07 -3.08
C SER A 34 15.40 0.90 -2.55
N ASP A 35 16.06 -0.19 -2.17
CA ASP A 35 15.39 -1.35 -1.57
C ASP A 35 14.78 -0.99 -0.20
N SER A 36 15.42 -0.12 0.57
CA SER A 36 14.93 0.31 1.88
C SER A 36 13.67 1.18 1.79
N GLU A 37 13.60 2.09 0.82
CA GLU A 37 12.43 2.97 0.62
C GLU A 37 11.42 2.44 -0.40
N ARG A 38 11.75 1.34 -1.10
CA ARG A 38 10.91 0.73 -2.15
C ARG A 38 10.49 1.73 -3.24
N ARG A 39 11.44 2.56 -3.69
CA ARG A 39 11.21 3.56 -4.75
C ARG A 39 12.39 3.68 -5.71
N ALA A 40 12.09 4.15 -6.92
CA ALA A 40 13.13 4.56 -7.84
C ALA A 40 13.92 5.74 -7.26
N LEU A 41 15.22 5.75 -7.50
CA LEU A 41 16.10 6.86 -7.16
C LEU A 41 16.26 7.80 -8.34
N ALA A 42 16.48 9.08 -8.05
CA ALA A 42 16.65 10.10 -9.09
C ALA A 42 17.88 9.80 -9.96
N ALA A 43 17.67 9.83 -11.27
CA ALA A 43 18.74 9.77 -12.26
C ALA A 43 19.38 11.15 -12.46
N PHE A 44 20.61 11.16 -13.00
CA PHE A 44 21.28 12.43 -13.32
C PHE A 44 20.44 13.22 -14.32
N PRO A 45 20.09 14.50 -14.03
CA PRO A 45 19.22 15.28 -14.88
C PRO A 45 19.87 15.65 -16.21
N GLU A 46 19.06 15.72 -17.26
CA GLU A 46 19.53 16.19 -18.55
C GLU A 46 19.92 17.67 -18.49
N LEU A 47 21.14 17.97 -18.93
CA LEU A 47 21.64 19.32 -18.99
C LEU A 47 21.19 20.00 -20.31
N SER A 48 20.16 20.84 -20.23
CA SER A 48 19.71 21.69 -21.35
C SER A 48 19.70 23.15 -20.93
N LEU A 49 19.85 24.06 -21.92
CA LEU A 49 19.72 25.50 -21.65
C LEU A 49 18.36 25.87 -21.06
N GLU A 50 17.31 25.16 -21.45
CA GLU A 50 15.96 25.37 -20.97
C GLU A 50 15.84 24.94 -19.47
N SER A 51 16.35 23.76 -19.08
CA SER A 51 16.32 23.31 -17.72
C SER A 51 17.16 24.15 -16.74
N VAL A 52 18.27 24.73 -17.24
CA VAL A 52 19.16 25.60 -16.45
C VAL A 52 18.56 26.98 -16.24
N LEU A 53 17.85 27.52 -17.26
CA LEU A 53 17.25 28.87 -17.22
C LEU A 53 15.86 28.88 -16.53
N ARG A 54 15.25 27.73 -16.27
CA ARG A 54 14.01 27.65 -15.49
C ARG A 54 14.32 27.90 -14.02
N GLU A 55 13.94 29.05 -13.52
CA GLU A 55 14.04 29.40 -12.11
C GLU A 55 12.84 28.81 -11.33
N ASP A 56 13.12 28.15 -10.21
CA ASP A 56 12.17 27.70 -9.15
C ASP A 56 10.97 26.81 -9.58
N THR A 57 11.11 26.03 -10.63
CA THR A 57 10.11 24.99 -10.98
C THR A 57 10.59 23.60 -10.54
N GLU A 58 9.64 22.68 -10.37
CA GLU A 58 9.96 21.26 -10.08
C GLU A 58 10.84 20.61 -11.16
N GLU A 59 10.88 21.17 -12.36
CA GLU A 59 11.66 20.71 -13.51
C GLU A 59 12.98 21.48 -13.69
N SER A 60 13.37 22.37 -12.77
CA SER A 60 14.66 23.08 -12.89
C SER A 60 15.84 22.13 -12.69
N PHE A 61 16.91 22.33 -13.49
CA PHE A 61 18.11 21.51 -13.36
C PHE A 61 18.66 21.45 -11.93
N MET A 62 18.69 22.57 -11.24
CA MET A 62 19.25 22.64 -9.89
C MET A 62 18.46 21.79 -8.91
N ARG A 63 17.12 21.78 -8.99
CA ARG A 63 16.26 20.96 -8.13
C ARG A 63 16.43 19.49 -8.44
N LEU A 64 16.37 19.10 -9.71
CA LEU A 64 16.59 17.72 -10.11
C LEU A 64 18.00 17.22 -9.75
N PHE A 65 19.02 18.09 -9.85
CA PHE A 65 20.38 17.78 -9.43
C PHE A 65 20.51 17.65 -7.91
N GLU A 66 19.79 18.45 -7.14
CA GLU A 66 19.71 18.29 -5.69
C GLU A 66 19.10 16.94 -5.31
N GLU A 67 17.96 16.57 -5.90
CA GLU A 67 17.33 15.28 -5.68
C GLU A 67 18.26 14.12 -6.06
N TYR A 68 18.90 14.20 -7.23
CA TYR A 68 19.92 13.24 -7.65
C TYR A 68 21.07 13.15 -6.63
N SER A 69 21.60 14.26 -6.19
CA SER A 69 22.74 14.30 -5.27
C SER A 69 22.41 13.68 -3.92
N LEU A 70 21.17 13.89 -3.41
CA LEU A 70 20.68 13.30 -2.18
C LEU A 70 20.45 11.79 -2.34
N ASP A 71 19.89 11.37 -3.47
CA ASP A 71 19.56 9.98 -3.72
C ASP A 71 20.80 9.12 -4.01
N GLN A 72 21.79 9.69 -4.69
CA GLN A 72 23.02 8.99 -5.06
C GLN A 72 24.17 9.16 -4.05
N PHE A 73 23.91 9.81 -2.91
CA PHE A 73 24.97 10.05 -1.92
C PHE A 73 25.53 8.73 -1.38
N PRO A 74 26.87 8.58 -1.32
CA PRO A 74 27.49 7.36 -0.75
C PRO A 74 27.05 7.14 0.70
N LEU A 75 26.77 5.87 1.05
CA LEU A 75 26.28 5.49 2.39
C LEU A 75 24.94 6.17 2.78
N ARG A 76 24.12 6.54 1.79
CA ARG A 76 22.86 7.25 1.99
C ARG A 76 22.00 6.64 3.10
N ASP A 77 21.76 5.33 3.07
CA ASP A 77 20.93 4.67 4.09
C ASP A 77 21.54 4.74 5.49
N THR A 78 22.86 4.68 5.59
CA THR A 78 23.56 4.85 6.88
C THR A 78 23.35 6.26 7.44
N PHE A 79 23.49 7.29 6.60
CA PHE A 79 23.26 8.67 7.03
C PHE A 79 21.77 8.95 7.34
N ARG A 80 20.84 8.37 6.59
CA ARG A 80 19.41 8.45 6.89
C ARG A 80 19.11 7.82 8.26
N ARG A 81 19.64 6.63 8.55
CA ARG A 81 19.49 5.98 9.87
C ARG A 81 20.12 6.81 10.99
N LEU A 82 21.33 7.32 10.79
CA LEU A 82 21.98 8.18 11.79
C LEU A 82 21.17 9.45 12.08
N LYS A 83 20.68 10.11 11.02
CA LYS A 83 19.77 11.28 11.16
C LYS A 83 18.50 10.90 11.92
N SER A 84 17.85 9.77 11.56
CA SER A 84 16.61 9.33 12.19
C SER A 84 16.80 9.03 13.67
N VAL A 85 17.83 8.28 14.03
CA VAL A 85 18.15 7.96 15.42
C VAL A 85 18.44 9.24 16.21
N ALA A 86 19.23 10.17 15.65
CA ALA A 86 19.51 11.44 16.32
C ALA A 86 18.23 12.28 16.45
N ALA A 87 17.42 12.40 15.41
CA ALA A 87 16.19 13.17 15.44
C ALA A 87 15.20 12.62 16.48
N TYR A 88 14.99 11.33 16.48
CA TYR A 88 13.98 10.67 17.32
C TYR A 88 14.45 10.55 18.77
N TYR A 89 15.63 9.95 19.02
CA TYR A 89 16.09 9.61 20.38
C TYR A 89 16.90 10.69 21.06
N VAL A 90 17.58 11.59 20.30
CA VAL A 90 18.41 12.65 20.89
C VAL A 90 17.66 13.99 20.94
N PHE A 91 16.96 14.34 19.86
CA PHE A 91 16.23 15.61 19.77
C PHE A 91 14.75 15.49 20.15
N GLY A 92 14.25 14.27 20.46
CA GLY A 92 12.89 14.03 20.94
C GLY A 92 11.81 14.39 19.91
N ARG A 93 12.09 14.22 18.60
CA ARG A 93 11.05 14.36 17.58
C ARG A 93 10.03 13.23 17.71
N MET A 94 8.77 13.58 17.59
CA MET A 94 7.67 12.61 17.67
C MET A 94 7.55 11.73 16.43
N ASP A 95 8.10 12.17 15.29
CA ASP A 95 8.11 11.41 14.04
C ASP A 95 9.41 11.59 13.25
N ASN A 96 9.64 10.71 12.28
CA ASN A 96 10.62 10.93 11.21
C ASN A 96 9.99 10.57 9.86
N ASN A 97 9.97 11.54 8.95
CA ASN A 97 9.32 11.45 7.64
C ASN A 97 7.81 11.08 7.72
N GLY A 98 7.10 11.63 8.73
CA GLY A 98 5.69 11.36 8.95
C GLY A 98 5.39 9.96 9.52
N ILE A 99 6.41 9.22 9.96
CA ILE A 99 6.26 7.92 10.64
C ILE A 99 6.66 8.09 12.11
N TYR A 100 5.77 7.70 13.01
CA TYR A 100 6.02 7.65 14.45
C TYR A 100 6.06 6.20 14.95
N LEU A 101 6.62 6.01 16.14
CA LEU A 101 6.69 4.71 16.81
C LEU A 101 5.92 4.77 18.12
N GLU A 102 4.98 3.86 18.29
CA GLU A 102 4.23 3.69 19.54
C GLU A 102 4.01 2.20 19.79
N ASP A 103 4.24 1.74 21.00
CA ASP A 103 4.10 0.34 21.44
C ASP A 103 4.80 -0.68 20.52
N GLY A 104 5.89 -0.27 19.88
CA GLY A 104 6.64 -1.08 18.92
C GLY A 104 6.06 -1.11 17.51
N TYR A 105 4.98 -0.37 17.24
CA TYR A 105 4.40 -0.20 15.91
C TYR A 105 4.90 1.09 15.26
N ALA A 106 5.31 1.00 14.02
CA ALA A 106 5.49 2.16 13.16
C ALA A 106 4.15 2.50 12.50
N ALA A 107 3.69 3.73 12.67
CA ALA A 107 2.45 4.21 12.08
C ALA A 107 2.68 5.55 11.37
N LYS A 108 1.86 5.82 10.36
CA LYS A 108 1.92 7.06 9.58
C LYS A 108 1.05 8.13 10.25
N LEU A 109 1.56 9.36 10.28
CA LEU A 109 0.76 10.52 10.65
C LEU A 109 -0.21 10.85 9.51
N GLU A 110 -1.51 10.55 9.70
CA GLU A 110 -2.57 10.95 8.80
C GLU A 110 -3.31 12.16 9.37
N TYR A 111 -2.91 13.34 8.95
CA TYR A 111 -3.45 14.63 9.37
C TYR A 111 -3.18 15.71 8.33
N PRO A 112 -4.14 16.61 8.09
CA PRO A 112 -5.53 16.61 8.58
C PRO A 112 -6.43 15.66 7.76
N LEU A 113 -7.71 15.57 8.18
CA LEU A 113 -8.77 15.00 7.33
C LEU A 113 -8.86 15.81 6.02
N ASN A 114 -8.77 15.12 4.89
CA ASN A 114 -8.82 15.71 3.56
C ASN A 114 -10.19 15.44 2.91
N GLU A 115 -11.14 16.35 3.15
CA GLU A 115 -12.50 16.21 2.62
C GLU A 115 -12.54 16.23 1.08
N ASP A 116 -11.68 17.02 0.43
CA ASP A 116 -11.59 17.05 -1.04
C ASP A 116 -11.18 15.69 -1.60
N SER A 117 -10.31 14.98 -0.88
CA SER A 117 -9.89 13.62 -1.24
C SER A 117 -11.04 12.62 -1.09
N LEU A 118 -11.83 12.72 -0.01
CA LEU A 118 -13.04 11.90 0.17
C LEU A 118 -14.07 12.17 -0.94
N ASP A 119 -14.27 13.43 -1.29
CA ASP A 119 -15.17 13.82 -2.38
C ASP A 119 -14.71 13.22 -3.71
N PHE A 120 -13.42 13.28 -3.98
CA PHE A 120 -12.85 12.71 -5.20
C PHE A 120 -13.06 11.19 -5.27
N ALA A 121 -12.76 10.45 -4.18
CA ALA A 121 -12.97 9.01 -4.10
C ALA A 121 -14.46 8.65 -4.27
N ALA A 122 -15.35 9.27 -3.50
CA ALA A 122 -16.79 9.05 -3.57
C ALA A 122 -17.35 9.35 -4.96
N LYS A 123 -16.87 10.41 -5.64
CA LYS A 123 -17.25 10.74 -7.01
C LYS A 123 -16.82 9.66 -8.00
N LYS A 124 -15.60 9.09 -7.84
CA LYS A 124 -15.13 7.98 -8.67
C LYS A 124 -16.03 6.74 -8.49
N PHE A 125 -16.31 6.36 -7.26
CA PHE A 125 -17.18 5.20 -6.98
C PHE A 125 -18.61 5.42 -7.47
N ARG A 126 -19.17 6.61 -7.26
CA ARG A 126 -20.47 7.00 -7.81
C ARG A 126 -20.50 6.93 -9.34
N THR A 127 -19.44 7.36 -10.01
CA THR A 127 -19.34 7.28 -11.48
C THR A 127 -19.37 5.84 -11.96
N ILE A 128 -18.66 4.93 -11.25
CA ILE A 128 -18.70 3.49 -11.55
C ILE A 128 -20.13 2.95 -11.35
N HIS A 129 -20.74 3.27 -10.23
CA HIS A 129 -22.12 2.86 -9.91
C HIS A 129 -23.11 3.35 -10.97
N GLU A 130 -23.14 4.65 -11.27
CA GLU A 130 -24.10 5.23 -12.21
C GLU A 130 -23.91 4.71 -13.64
N ARG A 131 -22.66 4.45 -14.03
CA ARG A 131 -22.35 4.05 -15.40
C ARG A 131 -22.53 2.55 -15.65
N PHE A 132 -22.25 1.71 -14.68
CA PHE A 132 -22.15 0.27 -14.91
C PHE A 132 -23.13 -0.56 -14.09
N LEU A 133 -23.60 -0.05 -12.94
CA LEU A 133 -24.41 -0.83 -11.99
C LEU A 133 -25.87 -0.36 -11.92
N LYS A 134 -26.12 0.88 -12.32
CA LYS A 134 -27.48 1.41 -12.31
C LYS A 134 -28.38 0.64 -13.28
N GLY A 135 -29.37 -0.08 -12.71
CA GLY A 135 -30.30 -0.91 -13.47
C GLY A 135 -29.88 -2.38 -13.61
N THR A 136 -28.81 -2.81 -12.94
CA THR A 136 -28.50 -4.21 -12.65
C THR A 136 -29.13 -4.62 -11.31
N ASP A 137 -29.14 -5.92 -11.04
CA ASP A 137 -29.60 -6.47 -9.75
C ASP A 137 -28.46 -6.55 -8.71
N ALA A 138 -27.25 -6.12 -9.09
CA ALA A 138 -26.07 -6.16 -8.22
C ALA A 138 -26.26 -5.28 -6.97
N LYS A 139 -25.96 -5.83 -5.80
CA LYS A 139 -25.91 -5.06 -4.56
C LYS A 139 -24.55 -4.41 -4.43
N VAL A 140 -24.52 -3.17 -3.97
CA VAL A 140 -23.30 -2.38 -3.91
C VAL A 140 -22.97 -2.05 -2.46
N TYR A 141 -21.72 -2.32 -2.09
CA TYR A 141 -21.22 -2.16 -0.73
C TYR A 141 -19.95 -1.29 -0.69
N THR A 142 -19.75 -0.63 0.43
CA THR A 142 -18.51 0.04 0.79
C THR A 142 -17.99 -0.52 2.10
N CYS A 143 -16.69 -0.70 2.20
CA CYS A 143 -16.01 -1.07 3.43
C CYS A 143 -14.73 -0.25 3.55
N VAL A 144 -14.56 0.45 4.65
CA VAL A 144 -13.38 1.24 4.95
C VAL A 144 -12.52 0.49 5.95
N ILE A 145 -11.25 0.34 5.60
CA ILE A 145 -10.25 -0.31 6.45
C ILE A 145 -9.53 0.78 7.25
N PRO A 146 -9.65 0.81 8.59
CA PRO A 146 -8.88 1.73 9.41
C PRO A 146 -7.39 1.46 9.27
N ASP A 147 -6.59 2.51 9.31
CA ASP A 147 -5.13 2.39 9.42
C ASP A 147 -4.68 2.34 10.89
N LYS A 148 -3.39 2.12 11.13
CA LYS A 148 -2.84 2.04 12.49
C LYS A 148 -3.02 3.31 13.31
N GLY A 149 -3.13 4.48 12.66
CA GLY A 149 -3.38 5.75 13.33
C GLY A 149 -4.72 5.78 14.07
N TYR A 150 -5.72 5.06 13.55
CA TYR A 150 -7.04 4.90 14.20
C TYR A 150 -6.91 4.33 15.62
N PHE A 151 -5.99 3.38 15.83
CA PHE A 151 -5.80 2.72 17.12
C PHE A 151 -4.78 3.42 18.03
N LEU A 152 -3.81 4.14 17.44
CA LEU A 152 -2.62 4.58 18.19
C LEU A 152 -2.54 6.10 18.38
N ALA A 153 -3.06 6.90 17.43
CA ALA A 153 -2.66 8.29 17.38
C ALA A 153 -3.26 9.14 18.50
N GLU A 154 -4.57 9.11 18.67
CA GLU A 154 -5.27 9.99 19.61
C GLU A 154 -4.88 9.70 21.07
N GLU A 155 -4.90 8.43 21.47
CA GLU A 155 -4.58 8.00 22.84
C GLU A 155 -3.15 8.34 23.26
N ASN A 156 -2.23 8.45 22.29
CA ASN A 156 -0.82 8.73 22.52
C ASN A 156 -0.41 10.18 22.18
N GLY A 157 -1.41 11.03 21.85
CA GLY A 157 -1.18 12.47 21.64
C GLY A 157 -0.49 12.82 20.32
N TYR A 158 -0.53 11.94 19.33
CA TYR A 158 -0.09 12.26 17.98
C TYR A 158 -1.16 13.01 17.20
N LEU A 159 -0.74 13.82 16.22
CA LEU A 159 -1.67 14.43 15.28
C LEU A 159 -2.40 13.34 14.50
N SER A 160 -3.72 13.43 14.45
CA SER A 160 -4.59 12.48 13.79
C SER A 160 -5.72 13.20 13.07
N MET A 161 -6.17 12.65 11.96
CA MET A 161 -7.46 13.07 11.41
C MET A 161 -8.58 12.64 12.37
N ASP A 162 -9.72 13.32 12.31
CA ASP A 162 -10.94 12.90 13.00
C ASP A 162 -11.53 11.69 12.26
N TYR A 163 -11.31 10.49 12.79
CA TYR A 163 -11.79 9.25 12.18
C TYR A 163 -13.32 9.11 12.27
N GLU A 164 -13.96 9.61 13.33
CA GLU A 164 -15.42 9.61 13.43
C GLU A 164 -16.05 10.47 12.33
N GLN A 165 -15.51 11.67 12.15
CA GLN A 165 -15.93 12.56 11.06
C GLN A 165 -15.64 11.92 9.70
N PHE A 166 -14.47 11.30 9.53
CA PHE A 166 -14.08 10.60 8.29
C PHE A 166 -15.13 9.54 7.90
N PHE A 167 -15.43 8.59 8.79
CA PHE A 167 -16.38 7.51 8.51
C PHE A 167 -17.79 8.04 8.24
N THR A 168 -18.22 9.06 8.99
CA THR A 168 -19.53 9.69 8.81
C THR A 168 -19.63 10.35 7.44
N LEU A 169 -18.66 11.20 7.09
CA LEU A 169 -18.64 11.88 5.79
C LEU A 169 -18.55 10.90 4.62
N PHE A 170 -17.69 9.88 4.74
CA PHE A 170 -17.56 8.90 3.67
C PHE A 170 -18.85 8.12 3.44
N ARG A 171 -19.53 7.70 4.51
CA ARG A 171 -20.83 7.01 4.43
C ARG A 171 -21.90 7.91 3.80
N GLU A 172 -21.95 9.19 4.16
CA GLU A 172 -22.87 10.16 3.54
C GLU A 172 -22.60 10.34 2.04
N LYS A 173 -21.32 10.50 1.67
CA LYS A 173 -20.91 10.70 0.27
C LYS A 173 -21.14 9.46 -0.60
N THR A 174 -21.14 8.27 -0.02
CA THR A 174 -21.34 6.97 -0.69
C THR A 174 -22.72 6.37 -0.44
N GLY A 175 -23.73 7.15 -0.10
CA GLY A 175 -25.09 6.71 0.23
C GLY A 175 -25.85 5.94 -0.88
N PHE A 176 -25.23 5.68 -2.03
CA PHE A 176 -25.69 4.76 -3.07
C PHE A 176 -25.32 3.30 -2.80
N ALA A 177 -24.47 3.03 -1.81
CA ALA A 177 -23.98 1.72 -1.42
C ALA A 177 -24.26 1.46 0.05
N GLU A 178 -24.42 0.20 0.43
CA GLU A 178 -24.53 -0.22 1.83
C GLU A 178 -23.14 -0.24 2.47
N ALA A 179 -22.98 0.42 3.61
CA ALA A 179 -21.72 0.44 4.33
C ALA A 179 -21.61 -0.78 5.25
N ILE A 180 -20.51 -1.55 5.11
CA ILE A 180 -20.17 -2.65 6.03
C ILE A 180 -19.04 -2.18 6.93
N ASP A 181 -19.30 -2.16 8.23
CA ASP A 181 -18.33 -1.79 9.25
C ASP A 181 -17.58 -3.02 9.73
N ILE A 182 -16.25 -2.94 9.72
CA ILE A 182 -15.35 -3.98 10.19
C ILE A 182 -14.43 -3.51 11.33
N ALA A 183 -14.54 -2.25 11.76
CA ALA A 183 -13.62 -1.67 12.72
C ALA A 183 -13.60 -2.44 14.06
N ASP A 184 -14.77 -2.89 14.52
CA ASP A 184 -14.90 -3.67 15.76
C ASP A 184 -14.31 -5.10 15.68
N THR A 185 -13.94 -5.56 14.49
CA THR A 185 -13.27 -6.86 14.29
C THR A 185 -11.75 -6.76 14.28
N LEU A 186 -11.22 -5.56 14.46
CA LEU A 186 -9.80 -5.26 14.32
C LEU A 186 -9.22 -4.62 15.57
N GLU A 187 -7.99 -4.96 15.86
CA GLU A 187 -7.17 -4.32 16.88
C GLU A 187 -5.75 -4.06 16.35
N ILE A 188 -4.95 -3.28 17.04
CA ILE A 188 -3.59 -2.95 16.59
C ILE A 188 -2.72 -4.18 16.39
N SER A 189 -2.93 -5.25 17.14
CA SER A 189 -2.19 -6.52 17.00
C SER A 189 -2.45 -7.25 15.69
N ASP A 190 -3.48 -6.86 14.94
CA ASP A 190 -3.81 -7.42 13.63
C ASP A 190 -3.01 -6.77 12.50
N TYR A 191 -2.20 -5.78 12.81
CA TYR A 191 -1.33 -5.08 11.86
C TYR A 191 0.13 -5.48 12.03
N TYR A 192 0.89 -5.40 10.93
CA TYR A 192 2.35 -5.50 11.02
C TYR A 192 2.94 -4.30 11.75
N ARG A 193 3.97 -4.55 12.56
CA ARG A 193 4.67 -3.48 13.29
C ARG A 193 5.41 -2.53 12.37
N THR A 194 6.05 -3.07 11.32
CA THR A 194 6.95 -2.34 10.44
C THR A 194 6.33 -1.98 9.10
N ASP A 195 5.11 -2.48 8.79
CA ASP A 195 4.41 -2.25 7.53
C ASP A 195 3.10 -1.48 7.72
N THR A 196 2.54 -1.00 6.62
CA THR A 196 1.24 -0.33 6.61
C THR A 196 0.08 -1.29 6.79
N HIS A 197 0.22 -2.54 6.34
CA HIS A 197 -0.86 -3.49 6.17
C HIS A 197 -1.18 -4.27 7.47
N TRP A 198 -2.33 -4.88 7.45
CA TRP A 198 -2.75 -5.91 8.39
C TRP A 198 -2.14 -7.28 8.08
N ARG A 199 -2.27 -8.22 9.02
CA ARG A 199 -1.71 -9.57 8.98
C ARG A 199 -2.81 -10.55 8.59
N GLN A 200 -2.63 -11.28 7.49
CA GLN A 200 -3.68 -12.15 6.95
C GLN A 200 -4.20 -13.19 7.95
N GLU A 201 -3.33 -13.78 8.75
CA GLU A 201 -3.71 -14.81 9.74
C GLU A 201 -4.64 -14.29 10.84
N LYS A 202 -4.82 -12.98 10.93
CA LYS A 202 -5.73 -12.32 11.86
C LYS A 202 -7.08 -11.96 11.25
N LEU A 203 -7.26 -12.12 9.95
CA LEU A 203 -8.41 -11.57 9.23
C LEU A 203 -9.59 -12.54 9.08
N ALA A 204 -9.56 -13.73 9.70
CA ALA A 204 -10.64 -14.71 9.53
C ALA A 204 -12.01 -14.16 9.97
N GLU A 205 -12.07 -13.48 11.12
CA GLU A 205 -13.32 -12.90 11.62
C GLU A 205 -13.74 -11.70 10.79
N THR A 206 -12.80 -10.86 10.40
CA THR A 206 -13.05 -9.71 9.49
C THR A 206 -13.61 -10.18 8.15
N ALA A 207 -13.06 -11.24 7.56
CA ALA A 207 -13.55 -11.82 6.31
C ALA A 207 -14.98 -12.37 6.46
N LYS A 208 -15.29 -13.06 7.57
CA LYS A 208 -16.63 -13.57 7.87
C LYS A 208 -17.64 -12.44 8.07
N THR A 209 -17.27 -11.40 8.80
CA THR A 209 -18.11 -10.21 9.02
C THR A 209 -18.41 -9.51 7.71
N LEU A 210 -17.38 -9.29 6.87
CA LEU A 210 -17.55 -8.67 5.57
C LEU A 210 -18.44 -9.49 4.64
N ALA A 211 -18.22 -10.79 4.53
CA ALA A 211 -19.03 -11.68 3.71
C ALA A 211 -20.48 -11.77 4.23
N SER A 212 -20.68 -11.83 5.55
CA SER A 212 -22.01 -11.82 6.16
C SER A 212 -22.78 -10.52 5.85
N GLY A 213 -22.11 -9.37 5.86
CA GLY A 213 -22.67 -8.09 5.44
C GLY A 213 -23.12 -8.11 3.98
N MET A 214 -22.49 -8.87 3.11
CA MET A 214 -22.89 -9.11 1.72
C MET A 214 -23.87 -10.30 1.56
N GLY A 215 -24.36 -10.86 2.66
CA GLY A 215 -25.31 -11.98 2.66
C GLY A 215 -24.70 -13.30 2.17
N THR A 216 -23.41 -13.51 2.42
CA THR A 216 -22.67 -14.73 2.10
C THR A 216 -22.02 -15.28 3.37
N ALA A 217 -22.21 -16.57 3.67
CA ALA A 217 -21.60 -17.20 4.83
C ALA A 217 -20.24 -17.81 4.46
N LEU A 218 -19.26 -17.63 5.34
CA LEU A 218 -17.96 -18.32 5.28
C LEU A 218 -17.79 -19.19 6.53
N ASP A 219 -17.37 -20.43 6.34
CA ASP A 219 -17.14 -21.40 7.42
C ASP A 219 -15.81 -22.17 7.21
N PHE A 220 -14.81 -21.47 6.68
CA PHE A 220 -13.53 -22.08 6.37
C PHE A 220 -12.71 -22.36 7.62
N ALA A 221 -11.99 -23.49 7.56
CA ALA A 221 -10.83 -23.75 8.37
C ALA A 221 -9.58 -23.60 7.53
N CYS A 222 -8.58 -22.89 8.05
CA CYS A 222 -7.31 -22.69 7.37
C CYS A 222 -6.15 -23.17 8.22
N GLU A 223 -5.15 -23.73 7.56
CA GLU A 223 -3.83 -23.95 8.12
C GLU A 223 -3.03 -22.63 8.05
N GLU A 224 -2.46 -22.23 9.19
CA GLU A 224 -1.52 -21.10 9.20
C GLU A 224 -0.14 -21.58 8.74
N ARG A 225 0.45 -20.88 7.80
CA ARG A 225 1.81 -21.09 7.32
C ARG A 225 2.66 -19.86 7.55
N VAL A 226 3.95 -20.09 7.83
CA VAL A 226 4.94 -19.03 8.07
C VAL A 226 5.88 -18.96 6.88
N LEU A 227 6.13 -17.76 6.40
CA LEU A 227 7.14 -17.51 5.38
C LEU A 227 8.53 -17.55 6.06
N ASP A 228 9.39 -18.46 5.60
CA ASP A 228 10.79 -18.55 6.08
C ASP A 228 11.66 -17.45 5.45
N HIS A 229 11.28 -16.21 5.71
CA HIS A 229 11.98 -15.01 5.25
C HIS A 229 11.66 -13.84 6.17
N PRO A 230 12.66 -13.08 6.66
CA PRO A 230 12.41 -11.92 7.51
C PRO A 230 11.68 -10.83 6.72
N PHE A 231 10.65 -10.25 7.35
CA PHE A 231 9.87 -9.17 6.77
C PHE A 231 10.19 -7.83 7.43
N TYR A 232 10.60 -6.88 6.62
CA TYR A 232 10.73 -5.48 6.98
C TYR A 232 9.72 -4.68 6.15
N GLY A 233 8.72 -4.12 6.79
CA GLY A 233 7.66 -3.39 6.10
C GLY A 233 8.10 -2.02 5.57
N VAL A 234 7.22 -1.39 4.81
CA VAL A 234 7.51 -0.09 4.15
C VAL A 234 7.87 1.02 5.14
N TYR A 235 7.29 1.00 6.35
CA TYR A 235 7.57 2.02 7.37
C TYR A 235 8.96 1.89 7.99
N TYR A 236 9.55 0.67 8.01
CA TYR A 236 10.95 0.50 8.37
C TYR A 236 11.88 1.34 7.48
N GLY A 237 11.68 1.25 6.16
CA GLY A 237 12.49 1.99 5.20
C GLY A 237 12.19 3.49 5.20
N GLN A 238 10.92 3.88 5.27
CA GLN A 238 10.51 5.28 5.27
C GLN A 238 10.97 6.03 6.52
N SER A 239 10.81 5.43 7.70
CA SER A 239 11.28 6.02 8.96
C SER A 239 12.78 6.00 9.10
N ALA A 240 13.44 5.02 8.50
CA ALA A 240 14.85 4.68 8.71
C ALA A 240 15.22 4.48 10.21
N LEU A 241 14.22 4.14 11.04
CA LEU A 241 14.42 3.81 12.46
C LEU A 241 14.81 2.34 12.62
N PRO A 242 15.53 1.96 13.69
CA PRO A 242 15.95 0.59 13.94
C PRO A 242 14.75 -0.23 14.48
N LEU A 243 13.99 -0.84 13.57
CA LEU A 243 12.90 -1.75 13.89
C LEU A 243 13.36 -3.21 13.67
N GLU A 244 12.78 -4.13 14.44
CA GLU A 244 13.04 -5.56 14.29
C GLU A 244 12.25 -6.14 13.10
N ALA A 245 12.79 -7.21 12.51
CA ALA A 245 12.09 -7.95 11.47
C ALA A 245 10.85 -8.65 12.04
N GLU A 246 9.85 -8.83 11.19
CA GLU A 246 8.65 -9.60 11.48
C GLU A 246 8.58 -10.87 10.62
N GLU A 247 7.57 -11.69 10.84
CA GLU A 247 7.25 -12.84 10.01
C GLU A 247 5.95 -12.58 9.26
N ILE A 248 5.91 -12.92 7.98
CA ILE A 248 4.64 -13.03 7.26
C ILE A 248 4.05 -14.41 7.54
N ARG A 249 2.80 -14.40 7.99
CA ARG A 249 1.97 -15.60 8.15
C ARG A 249 0.80 -15.52 7.20
N TYR A 250 0.42 -16.64 6.62
CA TYR A 250 -0.66 -16.70 5.65
C TYR A 250 -1.50 -17.95 5.84
N LEU A 251 -2.76 -17.88 5.40
CA LEU A 251 -3.78 -18.90 5.63
C LEU A 251 -4.00 -19.73 4.37
N VAL A 252 -3.97 -21.05 4.49
CA VAL A 252 -4.26 -21.98 3.41
C VAL A 252 -5.44 -22.84 3.79
N GLY A 253 -6.56 -22.69 3.07
CA GLY A 253 -7.77 -23.49 3.24
C GLY A 253 -7.96 -24.51 2.13
N ASP A 254 -8.65 -25.61 2.41
CA ASP A 254 -8.94 -26.66 1.41
C ASP A 254 -9.74 -26.10 0.21
N PHE A 255 -10.58 -25.08 0.44
CA PHE A 255 -11.35 -24.41 -0.63
C PHE A 255 -10.47 -23.72 -1.69
N MET A 256 -9.20 -23.44 -1.37
CA MET A 256 -8.25 -22.80 -2.28
C MET A 256 -7.67 -23.80 -3.32
N ALA A 257 -7.73 -25.11 -3.03
CA ALA A 257 -7.01 -26.13 -3.80
C ALA A 257 -7.47 -26.23 -5.28
N ASP A 258 -8.77 -26.07 -5.52
CA ASP A 258 -9.37 -26.19 -6.86
C ASP A 258 -9.63 -24.81 -7.51
N CYS A 259 -9.24 -23.72 -6.83
CA CYS A 259 -9.42 -22.38 -7.36
C CYS A 259 -8.41 -22.08 -8.47
N THR A 260 -8.87 -21.39 -9.50
CA THR A 260 -8.02 -20.80 -10.54
C THR A 260 -7.91 -19.31 -10.28
N VAL A 261 -6.67 -18.81 -10.17
CA VAL A 261 -6.38 -17.39 -10.04
C VAL A 261 -5.66 -16.92 -11.30
N TYR A 262 -6.21 -15.92 -11.98
CA TYR A 262 -5.69 -15.48 -13.28
C TYR A 262 -5.36 -13.98 -13.28
N ASP A 263 -4.11 -13.67 -13.64
CA ASP A 263 -3.60 -12.32 -13.85
C ASP A 263 -3.87 -11.87 -15.28
N HIS A 264 -4.82 -10.96 -15.46
CA HIS A 264 -5.20 -10.45 -16.77
C HIS A 264 -4.25 -9.39 -17.32
N GLN A 265 -3.37 -8.83 -16.50
CA GLN A 265 -2.37 -7.86 -16.94
C GLN A 265 -1.23 -8.58 -17.69
N ASN A 266 -0.80 -9.72 -17.20
CA ASN A 266 0.31 -10.50 -17.77
C ASN A 266 -0.15 -11.74 -18.54
N GLY A 267 -1.46 -12.03 -18.55
CA GLY A 267 -2.06 -13.13 -19.30
C GLY A 267 -1.65 -14.52 -18.82
N LYS A 268 -1.51 -14.70 -17.50
CA LYS A 268 -1.05 -15.96 -16.90
C LYS A 268 -1.85 -16.38 -15.69
N GLU A 269 -1.88 -17.66 -15.44
CA GLU A 269 -2.36 -18.23 -14.18
C GLU A 269 -1.34 -17.99 -13.08
N ILE A 270 -1.83 -17.64 -11.88
CA ILE A 270 -1.03 -17.39 -10.67
C ILE A 270 -1.67 -18.15 -9.50
N GLY A 271 -0.98 -18.20 -8.37
CA GLY A 271 -1.56 -18.69 -7.11
C GLY A 271 -2.17 -17.55 -6.28
N PHE A 272 -2.84 -17.91 -5.19
CA PHE A 272 -3.20 -16.94 -4.16
C PHE A 272 -1.95 -16.29 -3.54
N TYR A 273 -0.84 -17.03 -3.50
CA TYR A 273 0.44 -16.65 -2.93
C TYR A 273 1.56 -16.81 -3.95
N ASP A 274 2.18 -15.71 -4.34
CA ASP A 274 3.32 -15.67 -5.25
C ASP A 274 4.61 -15.82 -4.45
N MET A 275 5.16 -17.03 -4.41
CA MET A 275 6.34 -17.34 -3.61
C MET A 275 7.63 -16.73 -4.16
N GLU A 276 7.66 -16.30 -5.43
CA GLU A 276 8.80 -15.57 -5.99
C GLU A 276 8.82 -14.14 -5.42
N LYS A 277 7.67 -13.50 -5.29
CA LYS A 277 7.53 -12.19 -4.66
C LYS A 277 7.72 -12.23 -3.15
N ALA A 278 7.39 -13.34 -2.51
CA ALA A 278 7.57 -13.55 -1.07
C ALA A 278 9.02 -13.36 -0.59
N VAL A 279 9.99 -13.63 -1.45
CA VAL A 279 11.42 -13.41 -1.17
C VAL A 279 11.98 -12.20 -1.91
N GLY A 280 11.12 -11.40 -2.50
CA GLY A 280 11.47 -10.20 -3.25
C GLY A 280 11.69 -8.97 -2.35
N LYS A 281 11.73 -7.80 -2.99
CA LYS A 281 11.93 -6.51 -2.31
C LYS A 281 10.76 -6.12 -1.40
N ASP A 282 9.55 -6.53 -1.76
CA ASP A 282 8.34 -6.37 -0.97
C ASP A 282 7.65 -7.72 -0.78
N PRO A 283 7.97 -8.46 0.29
CA PRO A 283 7.36 -9.76 0.55
C PRO A 283 5.83 -9.74 0.67
N TYR A 284 5.22 -8.62 1.07
CA TYR A 284 3.75 -8.50 1.10
C TYR A 284 3.11 -8.62 -0.28
N GLU A 285 3.84 -8.33 -1.37
CA GLU A 285 3.34 -8.57 -2.72
C GLU A 285 3.11 -10.05 -3.05
N MET A 286 3.44 -10.98 -2.14
CA MET A 286 3.07 -12.40 -2.32
C MET A 286 1.55 -12.59 -2.41
N PHE A 287 0.77 -11.75 -1.74
CA PHE A 287 -0.69 -11.82 -1.77
C PHE A 287 -1.23 -11.36 -3.13
N LEU A 288 -1.84 -12.29 -3.89
CA LEU A 288 -2.38 -12.07 -5.25
C LEU A 288 -1.39 -11.41 -6.23
N SER A 289 -0.10 -11.72 -6.11
CA SER A 289 0.99 -11.11 -6.90
C SER A 289 1.03 -9.57 -6.83
N GLY A 290 0.49 -8.97 -5.75
CA GLY A 290 0.65 -7.55 -5.40
C GLY A 290 -0.16 -6.60 -6.28
N ASN A 291 0.54 -5.72 -7.00
CA ASN A 291 -0.04 -4.56 -7.68
C ASN A 291 -0.52 -4.88 -9.11
N LEU A 292 -1.52 -5.75 -9.23
CA LEU A 292 -2.15 -6.07 -10.51
C LEU A 292 -3.45 -5.27 -10.70
N SER A 293 -3.69 -4.84 -11.94
CA SER A 293 -4.87 -4.04 -12.28
C SER A 293 -6.16 -4.83 -12.23
N VAL A 294 -6.16 -6.07 -12.74
CA VAL A 294 -7.31 -6.98 -12.70
C VAL A 294 -6.86 -8.43 -12.52
N VAL A 295 -7.44 -9.09 -11.53
CA VAL A 295 -7.26 -10.51 -11.24
C VAL A 295 -8.63 -11.16 -11.13
N THR A 296 -8.80 -12.39 -11.64
CA THR A 296 -10.00 -13.19 -11.37
C THR A 296 -9.65 -14.42 -10.55
N ILE A 297 -10.53 -14.75 -9.61
CA ILE A 297 -10.50 -15.98 -8.82
C ILE A 297 -11.76 -16.74 -9.20
N GLU A 298 -11.63 -17.96 -9.66
CA GLU A 298 -12.73 -18.87 -9.98
C GLU A 298 -12.68 -20.06 -9.04
N ASN A 299 -13.74 -20.28 -8.26
CA ASN A 299 -13.87 -21.40 -7.34
C ASN A 299 -15.04 -22.30 -7.76
N PRO A 300 -14.79 -23.48 -8.32
CA PRO A 300 -15.85 -24.40 -8.72
C PRO A 300 -16.61 -25.00 -7.53
N ASN A 301 -16.04 -24.95 -6.34
CA ASN A 301 -16.59 -25.53 -5.11
C ASN A 301 -17.08 -24.45 -4.11
N ALA A 302 -17.38 -23.26 -4.59
CA ALA A 302 -17.87 -22.17 -3.75
C ALA A 302 -19.18 -22.54 -3.03
N THR A 303 -19.36 -22.04 -1.82
CA THR A 303 -20.58 -22.30 -1.02
C THR A 303 -21.83 -21.61 -1.61
N ALA A 304 -21.64 -20.59 -2.47
CA ALA A 304 -22.72 -19.93 -3.18
C ALA A 304 -22.37 -19.72 -4.68
N GLU A 305 -23.39 -19.78 -5.55
CA GLU A 305 -23.29 -19.51 -6.99
C GLU A 305 -23.24 -18.01 -7.30
N LYS A 306 -22.61 -17.22 -6.42
CA LYS A 306 -22.51 -15.75 -6.53
C LYS A 306 -21.24 -15.31 -7.24
N GLU A 307 -21.31 -14.16 -7.93
CA GLU A 307 -20.16 -13.46 -8.50
C GLU A 307 -19.96 -12.11 -7.76
N LEU A 308 -18.73 -11.85 -7.33
CA LEU A 308 -18.32 -10.66 -6.62
C LEU A 308 -17.33 -9.82 -7.47
N ILE A 309 -17.56 -8.52 -7.55
CA ILE A 309 -16.56 -7.58 -8.05
C ILE A 309 -16.02 -6.79 -6.84
N VAL A 310 -14.70 -6.82 -6.63
CA VAL A 310 -14.03 -6.08 -5.56
C VAL A 310 -13.15 -5.00 -6.15
N PHE A 311 -13.48 -3.75 -5.91
CA PHE A 311 -12.57 -2.61 -6.10
C PHE A 311 -11.77 -2.43 -4.82
N ARG A 312 -10.43 -2.49 -4.91
CA ARG A 312 -9.60 -2.55 -3.70
C ARG A 312 -8.32 -1.73 -3.81
N ASP A 313 -7.71 -1.47 -2.67
CA ASP A 313 -6.29 -1.13 -2.55
C ASP A 313 -5.46 -2.36 -2.10
N SER A 314 -4.19 -2.16 -1.74
CA SER A 314 -3.28 -3.26 -1.38
C SER A 314 -3.70 -4.06 -0.14
N PHE A 315 -4.49 -3.50 0.77
CA PHE A 315 -5.04 -4.24 1.91
C PHE A 315 -5.94 -5.39 1.45
N GLY A 316 -6.72 -5.17 0.40
CA GLY A 316 -7.58 -6.21 -0.18
C GLY A 316 -6.80 -7.41 -0.73
N SER A 317 -5.50 -7.28 -1.04
CA SER A 317 -4.72 -8.40 -1.58
C SER A 317 -4.65 -9.60 -0.63
N SER A 318 -4.57 -9.37 0.68
CA SER A 318 -4.54 -10.44 1.69
C SER A 318 -5.92 -10.88 2.16
N LEU A 319 -6.95 -9.99 2.11
CA LEU A 319 -8.30 -10.32 2.55
C LEU A 319 -9.10 -11.09 1.49
N VAL A 320 -9.04 -10.67 0.22
CA VAL A 320 -9.85 -11.25 -0.85
C VAL A 320 -9.66 -12.77 -1.03
N PRO A 321 -8.47 -13.35 -0.87
CA PRO A 321 -8.30 -14.81 -0.87
C PRO A 321 -9.24 -15.55 0.08
N LEU A 322 -9.55 -14.97 1.24
CA LEU A 322 -10.42 -15.58 2.25
C LEU A 322 -11.90 -15.53 1.85
N LEU A 323 -12.30 -14.62 0.95
CA LEU A 323 -13.66 -14.54 0.44
C LEU A 323 -13.94 -15.60 -0.65
N ALA A 324 -12.91 -16.25 -1.18
CA ALA A 324 -13.04 -17.18 -2.29
C ALA A 324 -13.90 -18.42 -1.95
N GLU A 325 -14.01 -18.80 -0.68
CA GLU A 325 -14.93 -19.89 -0.27
C GLU A 325 -16.38 -19.57 -0.61
N GLY A 326 -16.78 -18.31 -0.45
CA GLY A 326 -18.17 -17.89 -0.57
C GLY A 326 -18.63 -17.51 -1.97
N TYR A 327 -17.72 -17.40 -2.95
CA TYR A 327 -18.05 -16.90 -4.28
C TYR A 327 -17.50 -17.80 -5.39
N ARG A 328 -18.37 -18.14 -6.35
CA ARG A 328 -17.98 -18.90 -7.56
C ARG A 328 -16.96 -18.15 -8.40
N LYS A 329 -17.05 -16.82 -8.42
CA LYS A 329 -16.11 -15.96 -9.12
C LYS A 329 -15.92 -14.65 -8.36
N ILE A 330 -14.67 -14.23 -8.21
CA ILE A 330 -14.31 -12.91 -7.71
C ILE A 330 -13.49 -12.19 -8.79
N THR A 331 -13.94 -11.00 -9.20
CA THR A 331 -13.15 -10.11 -10.07
C THR A 331 -12.57 -8.99 -9.21
N VAL A 332 -11.26 -9.01 -9.02
CA VAL A 332 -10.51 -8.04 -8.22
C VAL A 332 -10.00 -6.94 -9.13
N VAL A 333 -10.32 -5.70 -8.84
CA VAL A 333 -9.98 -4.53 -9.66
C VAL A 333 -9.26 -3.48 -8.82
N ASP A 334 -8.09 -3.03 -9.29
CA ASP A 334 -7.38 -1.93 -8.69
C ASP A 334 -7.39 -0.71 -9.63
N ILE A 335 -8.29 0.23 -9.36
CA ILE A 335 -8.43 1.44 -10.18
C ILE A 335 -7.31 2.46 -10.01
N ARG A 336 -6.28 2.17 -9.24
CA ARG A 336 -5.04 2.95 -9.23
C ARG A 336 -4.17 2.65 -10.46
N TYR A 337 -4.32 1.43 -11.02
CA TYR A 337 -3.54 0.94 -12.17
C TYR A 337 -4.32 0.86 -13.47
N ILE A 338 -5.65 1.05 -13.42
CA ILE A 338 -6.50 1.05 -14.60
C ILE A 338 -7.53 2.19 -14.53
N GLN A 339 -7.77 2.84 -15.66
CA GLN A 339 -8.81 3.87 -15.72
C GLN A 339 -10.19 3.23 -15.61
N SER A 340 -11.00 3.71 -14.66
CA SER A 340 -12.37 3.23 -14.45
C SER A 340 -13.24 3.36 -15.71
N ALA A 341 -12.98 4.34 -16.57
CA ALA A 341 -13.67 4.51 -17.84
C ALA A 341 -13.49 3.34 -18.81
N ASN A 342 -12.40 2.58 -18.69
CA ASN A 342 -12.05 1.49 -19.60
C ASN A 342 -12.62 0.12 -19.16
N LEU A 343 -13.18 -0.01 -17.95
CA LEU A 343 -13.63 -1.29 -17.39
C LEU A 343 -14.60 -2.04 -18.32
N GLN A 344 -15.50 -1.35 -18.99
CA GLN A 344 -16.51 -1.96 -19.88
C GLN A 344 -15.93 -2.54 -21.19
N VAL A 345 -14.76 -2.04 -21.64
CA VAL A 345 -14.16 -2.48 -22.91
C VAL A 345 -13.16 -3.60 -22.74
N LEU A 346 -12.76 -3.88 -21.49
CA LEU A 346 -11.85 -4.97 -21.20
C LEU A 346 -12.48 -6.33 -21.51
N ARG A 347 -11.69 -7.20 -22.09
CA ARG A 347 -12.10 -8.57 -22.42
C ARG A 347 -11.13 -9.56 -21.81
N ASP A 348 -11.65 -10.62 -21.24
CA ASP A 348 -10.88 -11.80 -20.88
C ASP A 348 -10.31 -12.42 -22.16
N GLN A 349 -9.01 -12.45 -22.28
CA GLN A 349 -8.31 -12.95 -23.47
C GLN A 349 -8.54 -14.45 -23.72
N ARG A 350 -8.89 -15.22 -22.68
CA ARG A 350 -9.17 -16.66 -22.75
C ARG A 350 -10.56 -16.93 -23.35
N THR A 351 -11.54 -16.09 -23.00
CA THR A 351 -12.97 -16.38 -23.29
C THR A 351 -13.62 -15.38 -24.25
N GLY A 352 -13.01 -14.19 -24.43
CA GLY A 352 -13.58 -13.06 -25.18
C GLY A 352 -14.75 -12.35 -24.48
N LYS A 353 -15.16 -12.81 -23.29
CA LYS A 353 -16.23 -12.21 -22.48
C LYS A 353 -15.78 -10.88 -21.84
N PRO A 354 -16.71 -10.05 -21.35
CA PRO A 354 -16.36 -8.91 -20.51
C PRO A 354 -15.48 -9.38 -19.34
N LEU A 355 -14.39 -8.66 -19.11
CA LEU A 355 -13.47 -8.99 -18.01
C LEU A 355 -14.08 -8.62 -16.67
N VAL A 356 -14.67 -7.43 -16.58
CA VAL A 356 -15.47 -6.99 -15.43
C VAL A 356 -16.93 -7.06 -15.87
N ASP A 357 -17.60 -8.12 -15.45
CA ASP A 357 -18.98 -8.43 -15.87
C ASP A 357 -20.00 -7.89 -14.87
N PHE A 358 -20.29 -6.60 -14.99
CA PHE A 358 -21.25 -5.92 -14.12
C PHE A 358 -22.71 -6.42 -14.27
N ALA A 359 -23.03 -7.04 -15.38
CA ALA A 359 -24.39 -7.52 -15.65
C ALA A 359 -24.71 -8.82 -14.91
N ASN A 360 -23.68 -9.63 -14.63
CA ASN A 360 -23.83 -10.91 -13.93
C ASN A 360 -23.28 -10.87 -12.49
N ALA A 361 -22.78 -9.74 -12.02
CA ALA A 361 -22.34 -9.60 -10.64
C ALA A 361 -23.54 -9.57 -9.69
N ASP A 362 -23.47 -10.36 -8.62
CA ASP A 362 -24.41 -10.33 -7.52
C ASP A 362 -24.08 -9.24 -6.51
N ASP A 363 -22.77 -9.14 -6.22
CA ASP A 363 -22.24 -8.21 -5.22
C ASP A 363 -21.09 -7.38 -5.80
N VAL A 364 -21.04 -6.09 -5.45
CA VAL A 364 -19.93 -5.18 -5.80
C VAL A 364 -19.46 -4.48 -4.53
N LEU A 365 -18.17 -4.63 -4.21
CA LEU A 365 -17.57 -4.10 -3.00
C LEU A 365 -16.48 -3.07 -3.33
N PHE A 366 -16.56 -1.88 -2.74
CA PHE A 366 -15.47 -0.90 -2.67
C PHE A 366 -14.76 -1.04 -1.34
N LEU A 367 -13.58 -1.66 -1.33
CA LEU A 367 -12.77 -2.00 -0.16
C LEU A 367 -11.48 -1.18 -0.16
N TYR A 368 -11.43 -0.12 0.62
CA TYR A 368 -10.31 0.81 0.64
C TYR A 368 -9.92 1.22 2.06
N SER A 369 -8.63 1.42 2.26
CA SER A 369 -8.10 1.95 3.53
C SER A 369 -8.34 3.46 3.67
N THR A 370 -8.39 3.91 4.92
CA THR A 370 -8.39 5.33 5.28
C THR A 370 -7.21 6.07 4.64
N LEU A 371 -6.04 5.42 4.55
CA LEU A 371 -4.83 5.98 3.92
C LEU A 371 -5.06 6.37 2.46
N VAL A 372 -5.67 5.47 1.68
CA VAL A 372 -5.95 5.72 0.26
C VAL A 372 -7.08 6.72 0.10
N LEU A 373 -8.12 6.63 0.90
CA LEU A 373 -9.27 7.53 0.80
C LEU A 373 -8.91 8.97 1.21
N ASN A 374 -8.09 9.15 2.24
CA ASN A 374 -7.59 10.48 2.64
C ASN A 374 -6.56 11.06 1.65
N ASN A 375 -6.02 10.23 0.74
CA ASN A 375 -5.03 10.58 -0.29
C ASN A 375 -5.42 9.99 -1.66
N SER A 376 -6.66 10.20 -2.10
CA SER A 376 -7.29 9.48 -3.21
C SER A 376 -6.83 9.88 -4.62
N GLY A 377 -5.90 10.82 -4.76
CA GLY A 377 -5.40 11.30 -6.05
C GLY A 377 -4.81 10.21 -6.97
N THR A 378 -4.54 9.03 -6.46
CA THR A 378 -4.08 7.87 -7.23
C THR A 378 -5.21 7.10 -7.94
N LEU A 379 -6.48 7.30 -7.55
CA LEU A 379 -7.63 6.64 -8.18
C LEU A 379 -7.88 7.20 -9.59
N ARG A 380 -7.99 6.34 -10.60
CA ARG A 380 -8.05 6.72 -12.02
C ARG A 380 -9.41 6.51 -12.67
#